data_59e10dd85f9f06bd1fef36bdd26149fa
#
_entry.id   59e10dd85f9f06bd1fef36bdd26149fa
#
_cell.length_a   1.000
_cell.length_b   1.000
_cell.length_c   1.000
_cell.angle_alpha   90.00
_cell.angle_beta   90.00
_cell.angle_gamma   90.00
#
_symmetry.space_group_name_H-M   'P 1'
#
loop_
_entity.id
_entity.type
_entity.pdbx_description
1 polymer ?
#
loop_
_entity_poly.entity_id
_entity_poly.type
_entity_poly.pdbx_seq_one_letter_code
_entity_poly.pdbx_strand_id
1 'polypeptide(L)'
;MEIFFPEPNKKDDTWARTGESTYSWLKRSTINRAVLSREFLNRNLYKLPEQGRDRIFSDLRHNWEQAFFELVVGRILQEMGAEIEIDFELNDGHKPDFLTKFSDGTCIVEAT
;
A
#
# COMPACT_ATOMS: atom_id res chain seq x y z
N MET A 1 14.63 7.12 -4.28
CA MET A 1 13.30 6.47 -4.21
C MET A 1 13.42 5.13 -3.53
N GLU A 2 12.58 4.89 -2.55
CA GLU A 2 12.54 3.62 -1.85
C GLU A 2 11.86 2.55 -2.71
N ILE A 3 12.42 1.35 -2.76
CA ILE A 3 11.88 0.25 -3.54
C ILE A 3 11.41 -0.85 -2.58
N PHE A 4 10.09 -1.03 -2.51
CA PHE A 4 9.48 -2.01 -1.62
C PHE A 4 9.50 -3.43 -2.20
N PHE A 5 9.29 -3.54 -3.51
CA PHE A 5 9.33 -4.81 -4.23
C PHE A 5 10.42 -4.74 -5.29
N PRO A 6 11.68 -5.11 -4.94
CA PRO A 6 12.76 -5.10 -5.93
C PRO A 6 12.54 -6.19 -6.99
N GLU A 7 13.07 -5.98 -8.18
CA GLU A 7 13.02 -7.00 -9.21
C GLU A 7 13.83 -8.22 -8.78
N PRO A 8 13.29 -9.44 -8.99
CA PRO A 8 14.02 -10.65 -8.65
C PRO A 8 15.31 -10.78 -9.47
N ASN A 9 16.33 -11.35 -8.87
CA ASN A 9 17.61 -11.59 -9.55
C ASN A 9 17.59 -12.81 -10.47
N LYS A 10 16.59 -13.66 -10.32
CA LYS A 10 16.50 -14.93 -11.00
C LYS A 10 15.20 -15.03 -11.76
N LYS A 11 15.26 -15.48 -13.02
CA LYS A 11 14.06 -15.67 -13.82
C LYS A 11 13.16 -16.74 -13.21
N ASP A 12 11.88 -16.42 -13.04
CA ASP A 12 10.87 -17.33 -12.52
C ASP A 12 9.51 -16.99 -13.13
N ASP A 13 9.22 -17.58 -14.29
CA ASP A 13 8.02 -17.28 -15.06
C ASP A 13 6.82 -18.14 -14.63
N THR A 14 6.73 -18.47 -13.36
CA THR A 14 5.64 -19.29 -12.85
C THR A 14 4.57 -18.46 -12.17
N TRP A 15 3.33 -18.94 -12.26
CA TRP A 15 2.21 -18.37 -11.54
C TRP A 15 2.25 -18.76 -10.06
N ALA A 16 1.36 -18.15 -9.27
CA ALA A 16 1.26 -18.48 -7.86
C ALA A 16 0.94 -19.96 -7.68
N ARG A 17 1.61 -20.57 -6.71
CA ARG A 17 1.39 -21.96 -6.33
C ARG A 17 0.19 -22.06 -5.40
N THR A 18 -0.41 -23.24 -5.33
CA THR A 18 -1.51 -23.49 -4.38
C THR A 18 -1.04 -23.16 -2.97
N GLY A 19 -1.78 -22.28 -2.27
CA GLY A 19 -1.45 -21.86 -0.91
C GLY A 19 -0.41 -20.75 -0.82
N GLU A 20 0.16 -20.32 -1.94
CA GLU A 20 1.14 -19.24 -1.93
C GLU A 20 0.42 -17.89 -1.82
N SER A 21 0.93 -17.00 -0.95
CA SER A 21 0.38 -15.65 -0.83
C SER A 21 0.72 -14.79 -2.04
N THR A 22 -0.09 -13.78 -2.29
CA THR A 22 0.19 -12.79 -3.33
C THR A 22 1.53 -12.10 -3.09
N TYR A 23 1.83 -11.76 -1.85
CA TYR A 23 3.10 -11.14 -1.49
C TYR A 23 4.29 -12.02 -1.90
N SER A 24 4.25 -13.31 -1.56
CA SER A 24 5.32 -14.25 -1.88
C SER A 24 5.49 -14.39 -3.40
N TRP A 25 4.38 -14.52 -4.13
CA TRP A 25 4.44 -14.63 -5.58
C TRP A 25 5.04 -13.37 -6.22
N LEU A 26 4.65 -12.19 -5.76
CA LEU A 26 5.17 -10.93 -6.30
C LEU A 26 6.66 -10.74 -6.02
N LYS A 27 7.19 -11.35 -4.95
CA LYS A 27 8.61 -11.26 -4.66
C LYS A 27 9.47 -12.07 -5.62
N ARG A 28 8.93 -13.14 -6.19
CA ARG A 28 9.73 -14.08 -6.97
C ARG A 28 9.44 -14.12 -8.47
N SER A 29 8.19 -13.86 -8.87
CA SER A 29 7.78 -14.11 -10.26
C SER A 29 8.29 -13.03 -11.21
N THR A 30 8.73 -13.46 -12.38
CA THR A 30 9.16 -12.57 -13.46
C THR A 30 8.19 -12.52 -14.61
N ILE A 31 7.00 -13.11 -14.49
CA ILE A 31 5.98 -12.95 -15.53
C ILE A 31 5.55 -11.49 -15.60
N ASN A 32 5.10 -11.07 -16.77
CA ASN A 32 4.81 -9.66 -17.03
C ASN A 32 3.81 -9.06 -16.06
N ARG A 33 2.79 -9.81 -15.69
CA ARG A 33 1.78 -9.33 -14.74
C ARG A 33 2.38 -9.06 -13.35
N ALA A 34 3.32 -9.86 -12.91
CA ALA A 34 4.02 -9.62 -11.64
C ALA A 34 4.92 -8.40 -11.74
N VAL A 35 5.62 -8.22 -12.86
CA VAL A 35 6.46 -7.04 -13.09
C VAL A 35 5.63 -5.77 -12.99
N LEU A 36 4.52 -5.71 -13.71
CA LEU A 36 3.64 -4.54 -13.71
C LEU A 36 3.03 -4.28 -12.32
N SER A 37 2.68 -5.34 -11.61
CA SER A 37 2.14 -5.22 -10.25
C SER A 37 3.17 -4.64 -9.29
N ARG A 38 4.42 -5.09 -9.35
CA ARG A 38 5.49 -4.53 -8.51
C ARG A 38 5.71 -3.05 -8.82
N GLU A 39 5.73 -2.67 -10.09
CA GLU A 39 5.89 -1.27 -10.48
C GLU A 39 4.75 -0.41 -9.94
N PHE A 40 3.51 -0.89 -10.04
CA PHE A 40 2.35 -0.18 -9.50
C PHE A 40 2.48 0.01 -7.99
N LEU A 41 2.80 -1.06 -7.27
CA LEU A 41 2.91 -1.00 -5.81
C LEU A 41 4.04 -0.10 -5.36
N ASN A 42 5.22 -0.21 -5.97
CA ASN A 42 6.35 0.65 -5.63
C ASN A 42 6.00 2.12 -5.82
N ARG A 43 5.41 2.47 -6.96
CA ARG A 43 5.06 3.84 -7.26
C ARG A 43 4.03 4.40 -6.28
N ASN A 44 2.99 3.63 -5.98
CA ASN A 44 1.92 4.12 -5.13
C ASN A 44 2.28 4.12 -3.65
N LEU A 45 3.02 3.14 -3.17
CA LEU A 45 3.55 3.14 -1.81
C LEU A 45 4.45 4.36 -1.58
N TYR A 46 5.31 4.66 -2.56
CA TYR A 46 6.22 5.80 -2.45
C TYR A 46 5.47 7.13 -2.31
N LYS A 47 4.29 7.25 -2.91
CA LYS A 47 3.49 8.48 -2.85
C LYS A 47 2.72 8.66 -1.54
N LEU A 48 2.61 7.63 -0.74
CA LEU A 48 2.01 7.77 0.59
C LEU A 48 2.94 8.54 1.52
N PRO A 49 2.39 9.18 2.57
CA PRO A 49 3.22 9.80 3.59
C PRO A 49 4.22 8.81 4.18
N GLU A 50 5.43 9.27 4.45
CA GLU A 50 6.47 8.42 5.02
C GLU A 50 6.02 7.75 6.31
N GLN A 51 5.34 8.50 7.17
CA GLN A 51 4.70 7.94 8.35
C GLN A 51 3.54 7.04 7.91
N GLY A 52 3.60 5.78 8.27
CA GLY A 52 2.57 4.80 7.94
C GLY A 52 2.84 4.00 6.67
N ARG A 53 3.70 4.48 5.79
CA ARG A 53 4.07 3.79 4.55
C ARG A 53 4.63 2.40 4.81
N ASP A 54 5.58 2.33 5.73
CA ASP A 54 6.25 1.06 6.06
C ASP A 54 5.28 0.10 6.75
N ARG A 55 4.38 0.62 7.56
CA ARG A 55 3.35 -0.20 8.21
C ARG A 55 2.43 -0.82 7.18
N ILE A 56 1.96 -0.04 6.21
CA ILE A 56 1.10 -0.56 5.13
C ILE A 56 1.84 -1.61 4.31
N PHE A 57 3.09 -1.35 3.98
CA PHE A 57 3.90 -2.33 3.26
C PHE A 57 4.06 -3.63 4.06
N SER A 58 4.35 -3.52 5.34
CA SER A 58 4.46 -4.69 6.22
C SER A 58 3.15 -5.48 6.29
N ASP A 59 2.02 -4.78 6.33
CA ASP A 59 0.70 -5.42 6.38
C ASP A 59 0.37 -6.15 5.09
N LEU A 60 0.92 -5.75 3.95
CA LEU A 60 0.76 -6.48 2.70
C LEU A 60 1.25 -7.93 2.80
N ARG A 61 2.25 -8.17 3.66
CA ARG A 61 2.76 -9.53 3.90
C ARG A 61 1.76 -10.40 4.66
N HIS A 62 1.05 -9.83 5.62
CA HIS A 62 0.24 -10.58 6.57
C HIS A 62 -1.25 -10.51 6.30
N ASN A 63 -1.72 -9.44 5.70
CA ASN A 63 -3.14 -9.20 5.42
C ASN A 63 -3.24 -8.41 4.11
N TRP A 64 -2.99 -9.09 3.01
CA TRP A 64 -2.85 -8.48 1.69
C TRP A 64 -4.06 -7.64 1.31
N GLU A 65 -5.27 -8.22 1.40
CA GLU A 65 -6.48 -7.57 0.90
C GLU A 65 -6.77 -6.27 1.63
N GLN A 66 -6.67 -6.28 2.96
CA GLN A 66 -6.91 -5.08 3.77
C GLN A 66 -5.86 -4.01 3.51
N ALA A 67 -4.59 -4.40 3.48
CA ALA A 67 -3.51 -3.45 3.27
C ALA A 67 -3.55 -2.86 1.86
N PHE A 68 -3.85 -3.68 0.85
CA PHE A 68 -3.99 -3.21 -0.52
C PHE A 68 -5.16 -2.22 -0.64
N PHE A 69 -6.29 -2.53 -0.01
CA PHE A 69 -7.44 -1.63 0.01
C PHE A 69 -7.09 -0.29 0.67
N GLU A 70 -6.38 -0.33 1.79
CA GLU A 70 -5.92 0.87 2.48
C GLU A 70 -5.01 1.72 1.60
N LEU A 71 -4.07 1.09 0.89
CA LEU A 71 -3.21 1.77 -0.07
C LEU A 71 -4.03 2.47 -1.16
N VAL A 72 -4.98 1.76 -1.75
CA VAL A 72 -5.81 2.28 -2.83
C VAL A 72 -6.65 3.48 -2.34
N VAL A 73 -7.29 3.34 -1.19
CA VAL A 73 -8.09 4.43 -0.61
C VAL A 73 -7.22 5.66 -0.37
N GLY A 74 -6.04 5.48 0.24
CA GLY A 74 -5.12 6.59 0.47
C GLY A 74 -4.72 7.30 -0.82
N ARG A 75 -4.44 6.53 -1.86
CA ARG A 75 -4.07 7.12 -3.15
C ARG A 75 -5.24 7.85 -3.83
N ILE A 76 -6.45 7.31 -3.73
CA ILE A 76 -7.64 7.99 -4.25
C ILE A 76 -7.83 9.34 -3.54
N LEU A 77 -7.70 9.37 -2.22
CA LEU A 77 -7.83 10.62 -1.47
C LEU A 77 -6.81 11.66 -1.93
N GLN A 78 -5.56 11.23 -2.13
CA GLN A 78 -4.52 12.15 -2.63
C GLN A 78 -4.84 12.66 -4.04
N GLU A 79 -5.33 11.79 -4.93
CA GLU A 79 -5.71 12.19 -6.29
C GLU A 79 -6.91 13.14 -6.31
N MET A 80 -7.75 13.10 -5.27
CA MET A 80 -8.84 14.06 -5.09
C MET A 80 -8.34 15.41 -4.55
N GLY A 81 -7.05 15.57 -4.32
CA GLY A 81 -6.46 16.81 -3.86
C GLY A 81 -6.28 16.92 -2.36
N ALA A 82 -6.50 15.84 -1.62
CA ALA A 82 -6.34 15.87 -0.17
C ALA A 82 -4.90 15.62 0.26
N GLU A 83 -4.52 16.22 1.39
CA GLU A 83 -3.37 15.77 2.15
C GLU A 83 -3.87 14.73 3.14
N ILE A 84 -3.13 13.63 3.28
CA ILE A 84 -3.50 12.56 4.22
C ILE A 84 -2.41 12.36 5.25
N GLU A 85 -2.83 12.02 6.47
CA GLU A 85 -1.94 11.49 7.51
C GLU A 85 -2.40 10.09 7.86
N ILE A 86 -1.44 9.18 7.95
CA ILE A 86 -1.69 7.78 8.26
C ILE A 86 -1.28 7.54 9.70
N ASP A 87 -2.03 6.68 10.40
CA ASP A 87 -1.77 6.34 11.81
C ASP A 87 -1.79 7.54 12.75
N PHE A 88 -2.61 8.54 12.44
CA PHE A 88 -2.80 9.70 13.30
C PHE A 88 -3.59 9.30 14.55
N GLU A 89 -3.08 9.66 15.72
CA GLU A 89 -3.75 9.35 16.98
C GLU A 89 -4.61 10.51 17.43
N LEU A 90 -5.91 10.24 17.61
CA LEU A 90 -6.85 11.21 18.14
C LEU A 90 -6.69 11.36 19.66
N ASN A 91 -7.31 12.43 20.23
CA ASN A 91 -7.18 12.71 21.65
C ASN A 91 -7.71 11.59 22.56
N ASP A 92 -8.62 10.76 22.05
CA ASP A 92 -9.17 9.62 22.80
C ASP A 92 -8.36 8.34 22.61
N GLY A 93 -7.23 8.41 21.92
CA GLY A 93 -6.38 7.25 21.64
C GLY A 93 -6.76 6.47 20.40
N HIS A 94 -7.86 6.81 19.73
CA HIS A 94 -8.28 6.14 18.50
C HIS A 94 -7.34 6.53 17.34
N LYS A 95 -6.99 5.55 16.50
CA LYS A 95 -6.16 5.77 15.32
C LYS A 95 -6.95 5.42 14.08
N PRO A 96 -7.61 6.40 13.44
CA PRO A 96 -8.25 6.14 12.15
C PRO A 96 -7.23 5.83 11.07
N ASP A 97 -7.65 5.19 10.00
CA ASP A 97 -6.75 4.88 8.89
C ASP A 97 -6.17 6.15 8.27
N PHE A 98 -7.02 7.17 8.06
CA PHE A 98 -6.57 8.42 7.48
C PHE A 98 -7.20 9.63 8.17
N LEU A 99 -6.37 10.61 8.49
CA LEU A 99 -6.82 11.97 8.72
C LEU A 99 -6.66 12.70 7.37
N THR A 100 -7.76 13.18 6.82
CA THR A 100 -7.80 13.69 5.45
C THR A 100 -8.10 15.19 5.47
N LYS A 101 -7.23 15.98 4.85
CA LYS A 101 -7.34 17.44 4.84
C LYS A 101 -7.59 17.92 3.42
N PHE A 102 -8.75 18.52 3.21
CA PHE A 102 -9.10 19.23 2.01
C PHE A 102 -8.99 20.73 2.25
N SER A 103 -9.06 21.53 1.18
CA SER A 103 -9.00 23.00 1.30
C SER A 103 -10.13 23.58 2.15
N ASP A 104 -11.29 22.90 2.20
CA ASP A 104 -12.48 23.37 2.90
C ASP A 104 -12.76 22.63 4.21
N GLY A 105 -11.91 21.73 4.63
CA GLY A 105 -12.12 21.03 5.89
C GLY A 105 -11.33 19.77 6.03
N THR A 106 -11.50 19.13 7.18
CA THR A 106 -10.79 17.92 7.57
C THR A 106 -11.81 16.84 7.90
N CYS A 107 -11.54 15.60 7.47
CA CYS A 107 -12.38 14.48 7.85
C CYS A 107 -11.54 13.24 8.15
N ILE A 108 -12.16 12.31 8.85
CA ILE A 108 -11.57 11.01 9.18
C ILE A 108 -12.11 9.98 8.19
N VAL A 109 -11.23 9.18 7.61
CA VAL A 109 -11.61 8.13 6.67
C VAL A 109 -11.10 6.78 7.18
N GLU A 110 -12.00 5.81 7.20
CA GLU A 110 -11.70 4.44 7.56
C GLU A 110 -11.81 3.56 6.31
N ALA A 111 -10.78 2.78 6.05
CA ALA A 111 -10.75 1.84 4.92
C ALA A 111 -11.07 0.44 5.44
N THR A 112 -12.35 0.10 5.49
CA THR A 112 -12.80 -1.19 6.01
C THR A 112 -13.64 -1.96 5.01
#